data_895a6690ca4d45cda76f53e5421b2588
#
_entry.id   895a6690ca4d45cda76f53e5421b2588
#
_cell.length_a   1.000
_cell.length_b   1.000
_cell.length_c   1.000
_cell.angle_alpha   90.00
_cell.angle_beta   90.00
_cell.angle_gamma   90.00
#
_symmetry.space_group_name_H-M   'P 1'
#
loop_
_entity.id
_entity.type
_entity.pdbx_description
1 polymer ?
#
loop_
_entity_poly.entity_id
_entity_poly.type
_entity_poly.pdbx_seq_one_letter_code
_entity_poly.pdbx_strand_id
1 'polypeptide(L)'
;MYIIALDIGSTNIKALVLSTEIKNKEENIKLIGKVRKKTTDFTNFFYEIKKDFNIESESIECIVVTGTGASFLEDSIDNIKIFKVDEFTAIGYGGIVLSKLNEAIITSIGTGTTIVHSNLNINERIGGTGLGGGTFVGLSNIILQNRLKNNDIMTFLELIEMAKNGNRLNVDLNIGDISKNSIGNMSKDITAANFAAVNKEFTECDLIAGVSNMVLENISLIVKAVNKNDLPVVYIGTMVTDDFVKERLKEIAEYTGSKICFIENADYAIAIGAWEYYLLRHREVI
;
A
#
# COMPACT_ATOMS: atom_id res chain seq x y z
N MET A 1 -4.53 29.28 4.77
CA MET A 1 -5.03 28.55 3.58
C MET A 1 -4.94 27.06 3.83
N TYR A 2 -5.68 26.24 3.05
CA TYR A 2 -5.63 24.78 3.16
C TYR A 2 -5.24 24.18 1.81
N ILE A 3 -4.59 23.03 1.86
CA ILE A 3 -4.36 22.16 0.70
C ILE A 3 -4.90 20.78 1.06
N ILE A 4 -5.59 20.15 0.11
CA ILE A 4 -6.12 18.79 0.28
C ILE A 4 -5.40 17.89 -0.72
N ALA A 5 -4.61 16.94 -0.23
CA ALA A 5 -3.94 15.96 -1.07
C ALA A 5 -4.63 14.60 -0.99
N LEU A 6 -4.96 14.00 -2.15
CA LEU A 6 -5.77 12.77 -2.23
C LEU A 6 -5.10 11.69 -3.07
N ASP A 7 -5.15 10.48 -2.53
CA ASP A 7 -4.95 9.23 -3.28
C ASP A 7 -6.31 8.59 -3.55
N ILE A 8 -6.74 8.60 -4.81
CA ILE A 8 -8.04 8.06 -5.26
C ILE A 8 -7.82 6.66 -5.82
N GLY A 9 -7.78 5.69 -4.91
CA GLY A 9 -7.64 4.29 -5.27
C GLY A 9 -8.96 3.64 -5.70
N SER A 10 -8.87 2.42 -6.24
CA SER A 10 -10.04 1.65 -6.69
C SER A 10 -11.00 1.21 -5.56
N THR A 11 -10.54 1.19 -4.33
CA THR A 11 -11.32 0.71 -3.16
C THR A 11 -11.52 1.78 -2.11
N ASN A 12 -10.53 2.65 -1.90
CA ASN A 12 -10.58 3.70 -0.88
C ASN A 12 -10.02 5.01 -1.45
N ILE A 13 -10.58 6.12 -0.99
CA ILE A 13 -9.95 7.44 -1.09
C ILE A 13 -9.25 7.74 0.24
N LYS A 14 -8.04 8.25 0.16
CA LYS A 14 -7.27 8.73 1.31
C LYS A 14 -6.91 10.17 1.10
N ALA A 15 -7.11 10.98 2.13
CA ALA A 15 -6.86 12.40 2.08
C ALA A 15 -5.94 12.87 3.20
N LEU A 16 -5.09 13.82 2.87
CA LEU A 16 -4.35 14.65 3.82
C LEU A 16 -4.95 16.05 3.78
N VAL A 17 -5.26 16.60 4.91
CA VAL A 17 -5.68 17.99 5.07
C VAL A 17 -4.52 18.76 5.68
N LEU A 18 -4.02 19.73 4.95
CA LEU A 18 -2.83 20.52 5.28
C LEU A 18 -3.22 21.98 5.44
N SER A 19 -2.77 22.64 6.51
CA SER A 19 -2.86 24.09 6.63
C SER A 19 -1.55 24.75 6.22
N THR A 20 -1.65 25.87 5.53
CA THR A 20 -0.52 26.69 5.15
C THR A 20 -0.61 28.06 5.85
N GLU A 21 0.43 28.44 6.57
CA GLU A 21 0.54 29.75 7.22
C GLU A 21 1.85 30.43 6.81
N ILE A 22 1.78 31.67 6.41
CA ILE A 22 2.98 32.47 6.12
C ILE A 22 3.36 33.24 7.39
N LYS A 23 4.52 32.90 7.98
CA LYS A 23 5.10 33.63 9.12
C LYS A 23 6.52 34.08 8.77
N ASN A 24 6.79 35.37 8.93
CA ASN A 24 8.11 35.97 8.70
C ASN A 24 8.68 35.71 7.29
N LYS A 25 7.83 35.68 6.26
CA LYS A 25 8.14 35.30 4.87
C LYS A 25 8.51 33.83 4.66
N GLU A 26 8.39 33.00 5.68
CA GLU A 26 8.51 31.56 5.57
C GLU A 26 7.12 30.91 5.62
N GLU A 27 6.90 30.00 4.71
CA GLU A 27 5.67 29.21 4.70
C GLU A 27 5.80 28.00 5.62
N ASN A 28 4.90 27.93 6.59
CA ASN A 28 4.78 26.79 7.49
C ASN A 28 3.60 25.93 7.08
N ILE A 29 3.87 24.66 6.78
CA ILE A 29 2.84 23.69 6.41
C ILE A 29 2.67 22.71 7.55
N LYS A 30 1.41 22.53 7.97
CA LYS A 30 1.06 21.64 9.06
C LYS A 30 -0.02 20.65 8.61
N LEU A 31 0.22 19.36 8.85
CA LEU A 31 -0.81 18.34 8.71
C LEU A 31 -1.89 18.55 9.78
N ILE A 32 -3.13 18.80 9.35
CA ILE A 32 -4.29 18.98 10.22
C ILE A 32 -4.98 17.64 10.47
N GLY A 33 -5.10 16.81 9.42
CA GLY A 33 -5.76 15.52 9.56
C GLY A 33 -5.52 14.58 8.39
N LYS A 34 -5.86 13.32 8.65
CA LYS A 34 -5.86 12.23 7.68
C LYS A 34 -7.24 11.60 7.66
N VAL A 35 -7.81 11.44 6.47
CA VAL A 35 -9.13 10.83 6.27
C VAL A 35 -9.00 9.67 5.31
N ARG A 36 -9.70 8.57 5.59
CA ARG A 36 -9.81 7.42 4.70
C ARG A 36 -11.26 6.97 4.64
N LYS A 37 -11.77 6.76 3.44
CA LYS A 37 -13.12 6.25 3.23
C LYS A 37 -13.15 5.19 2.13
N LYS A 38 -13.95 4.14 2.35
CA LYS A 38 -14.27 3.15 1.31
C LYS A 38 -15.32 3.75 0.38
N THR A 39 -14.85 4.49 -0.62
CA THR A 39 -15.70 5.13 -1.63
C THR A 39 -14.86 5.43 -2.87
N THR A 40 -15.54 5.56 -4.00
CA THR A 40 -15.00 6.10 -5.24
C THR A 40 -15.64 7.45 -5.59
N ASP A 41 -16.60 7.90 -4.80
CA ASP A 41 -17.28 9.19 -4.97
C ASP A 41 -16.44 10.32 -4.36
N PHE A 42 -15.59 10.90 -5.20
CA PHE A 42 -14.73 12.03 -4.83
C PHE A 42 -15.56 13.24 -4.38
N THR A 43 -16.63 13.59 -5.09
CA THR A 43 -17.40 14.81 -4.84
C THR A 43 -18.00 14.81 -3.44
N ASN A 44 -18.70 13.74 -3.08
CA ASN A 44 -19.25 13.59 -1.74
C ASN A 44 -18.16 13.55 -0.68
N PHE A 45 -17.05 12.85 -0.95
CA PHE A 45 -15.93 12.77 -0.01
C PHE A 45 -15.27 14.13 0.23
N PHE A 46 -15.14 14.96 -0.80
CA PHE A 46 -14.61 16.32 -0.69
C PHE A 46 -15.48 17.20 0.20
N TYR A 47 -16.80 17.18 0.02
CA TYR A 47 -17.72 17.95 0.87
C TYR A 47 -17.77 17.43 2.32
N GLU A 48 -17.61 16.15 2.56
CA GLU A 48 -17.44 15.60 3.89
C GLU A 48 -16.17 16.13 4.57
N ILE A 49 -15.03 16.15 3.88
CA ILE A 49 -13.79 16.73 4.41
C ILE A 49 -14.01 18.19 4.79
N LYS A 50 -14.61 18.99 3.91
CA LYS A 50 -14.91 20.40 4.21
C LYS A 50 -15.73 20.55 5.49
N LYS A 51 -16.76 19.71 5.65
CA LYS A 51 -17.63 19.71 6.84
C LYS A 51 -16.88 19.28 8.10
N ASP A 52 -16.14 18.17 8.05
CA ASP A 52 -15.46 17.57 9.21
C ASP A 52 -14.36 18.47 9.76
N PHE A 53 -13.67 19.22 8.88
CA PHE A 53 -12.61 20.14 9.25
C PHE A 53 -13.06 21.60 9.32
N ASN A 54 -14.34 21.89 9.10
CA ASN A 54 -14.93 23.24 9.07
C ASN A 54 -14.16 24.17 8.13
N ILE A 55 -13.94 23.74 6.88
CA ILE A 55 -13.16 24.45 5.86
C ILE A 55 -14.10 25.04 4.81
N GLU A 56 -14.04 26.37 4.60
CA GLU A 56 -14.75 27.04 3.51
C GLU A 56 -13.95 26.91 2.21
N SER A 57 -14.66 26.85 1.05
CA SER A 57 -14.05 26.69 -0.28
C SER A 57 -13.01 27.76 -0.57
N GLU A 58 -13.30 29.03 -0.19
CA GLU A 58 -12.43 30.19 -0.41
C GLU A 58 -11.12 30.12 0.38
N SER A 59 -11.07 29.30 1.41
CA SER A 59 -9.84 29.08 2.20
C SER A 59 -8.97 27.93 1.67
N ILE A 60 -9.43 27.19 0.65
CA ILE A 60 -8.68 26.12 0.01
C ILE A 60 -7.87 26.70 -1.16
N GLU A 61 -6.57 26.58 -1.09
CA GLU A 61 -5.65 27.05 -2.13
C GLU A 61 -5.72 26.13 -3.37
N CYS A 62 -5.65 24.84 -3.16
CA CYS A 62 -5.73 23.85 -4.23
C CYS A 62 -6.02 22.45 -3.68
N ILE A 63 -6.35 21.55 -4.61
CA ILE A 63 -6.48 20.12 -4.37
C ILE A 63 -5.43 19.40 -5.22
N VAL A 64 -4.63 18.54 -4.59
CA VAL A 64 -3.65 17.69 -5.28
C VAL A 64 -4.18 16.27 -5.30
N VAL A 65 -4.28 15.66 -6.48
CA VAL A 65 -4.87 14.33 -6.63
C VAL A 65 -3.93 13.38 -7.36
N THR A 66 -3.99 12.12 -6.97
CA THR A 66 -3.30 11.01 -7.62
C THR A 66 -4.13 9.73 -7.53
N GLY A 67 -3.61 8.63 -8.06
CA GLY A 67 -4.26 7.33 -8.11
C GLY A 67 -5.12 7.14 -9.36
N THR A 68 -5.56 5.90 -9.59
CA THR A 68 -6.31 5.52 -10.81
C THR A 68 -7.60 6.32 -11.02
N GLY A 69 -8.27 6.72 -9.93
CA GLY A 69 -9.50 7.51 -9.97
C GLY A 69 -9.30 8.98 -10.35
N ALA A 70 -8.08 9.52 -10.23
CA ALA A 70 -7.80 10.93 -10.53
C ALA A 70 -8.06 11.30 -12.00
N SER A 71 -7.96 10.33 -12.92
CA SER A 71 -8.20 10.53 -14.35
C SER A 71 -9.66 10.89 -14.70
N PHE A 72 -10.60 10.56 -13.82
CA PHE A 72 -12.03 10.83 -14.04
C PHE A 72 -12.47 12.20 -13.49
N LEU A 73 -11.59 12.92 -12.79
CA LEU A 73 -11.91 14.21 -12.22
C LEU A 73 -11.77 15.33 -13.24
N GLU A 74 -12.61 16.35 -13.10
CA GLU A 74 -12.45 17.63 -13.77
C GLU A 74 -11.20 18.36 -13.23
N ASP A 75 -10.85 19.50 -13.84
CA ASP A 75 -9.67 20.26 -13.44
C ASP A 75 -9.95 21.27 -12.31
N SER A 76 -11.21 21.35 -11.85
CA SER A 76 -11.63 22.15 -10.71
C SER A 76 -12.92 21.63 -10.07
N ILE A 77 -13.13 21.97 -8.79
CA ILE A 77 -14.37 21.82 -8.04
C ILE A 77 -14.58 23.06 -7.18
N ASP A 78 -15.80 23.61 -7.13
CA ASP A 78 -16.11 24.88 -6.41
C ASP A 78 -15.14 26.03 -6.77
N ASN A 79 -14.69 26.13 -8.02
CA ASN A 79 -13.62 27.03 -8.51
C ASN A 79 -12.23 26.79 -7.89
N ILE A 80 -12.04 25.72 -7.14
CA ILE A 80 -10.74 25.31 -6.59
C ILE A 80 -10.03 24.46 -7.63
N LYS A 81 -8.78 24.84 -7.96
CA LYS A 81 -7.96 24.15 -8.94
C LYS A 81 -7.55 22.75 -8.44
N ILE A 82 -7.66 21.75 -9.32
CA ILE A 82 -7.21 20.38 -9.08
C ILE A 82 -5.91 20.14 -9.86
N PHE A 83 -4.85 19.74 -9.13
CA PHE A 83 -3.57 19.34 -9.70
C PHE A 83 -3.47 17.81 -9.69
N LYS A 84 -3.33 17.23 -10.87
CA LYS A 84 -3.20 15.78 -11.04
C LYS A 84 -1.73 15.38 -11.08
N VAL A 85 -1.31 14.51 -10.19
CA VAL A 85 0.04 13.93 -10.14
C VAL A 85 -0.04 12.50 -10.64
N ASP A 86 0.86 12.12 -11.53
CA ASP A 86 0.95 10.74 -12.02
C ASP A 86 1.11 9.75 -10.86
N GLU A 87 0.41 8.61 -10.92
CA GLU A 87 0.36 7.64 -9.83
C GLU A 87 1.74 7.04 -9.52
N PHE A 88 2.54 6.73 -10.55
CA PHE A 88 3.86 6.14 -10.33
C PHE A 88 4.84 7.15 -9.76
N THR A 89 4.72 8.41 -10.18
CA THR A 89 5.44 9.54 -9.60
C THR A 89 5.09 9.69 -8.11
N ALA A 90 3.80 9.67 -7.76
CA ALA A 90 3.37 9.80 -6.37
C ALA A 90 3.83 8.61 -5.51
N ILE A 91 3.74 7.37 -6.02
CA ILE A 91 4.24 6.16 -5.36
C ILE A 91 5.74 6.29 -5.08
N GLY A 92 6.51 6.57 -6.11
CA GLY A 92 7.97 6.65 -6.03
C GLY A 92 8.42 7.76 -5.10
N TYR A 93 7.90 8.97 -5.31
CA TYR A 93 8.26 10.14 -4.52
C TYR A 93 7.91 9.98 -3.04
N GLY A 94 6.71 9.46 -2.74
CA GLY A 94 6.29 9.19 -1.37
C GLY A 94 7.17 8.18 -0.65
N GLY A 95 7.56 7.10 -1.35
CA GLY A 95 8.48 6.11 -0.80
C GLY A 95 9.87 6.68 -0.52
N ILE A 96 10.44 7.47 -1.43
CA ILE A 96 11.76 8.10 -1.27
C ILE A 96 11.75 9.12 -0.15
N VAL A 97 10.80 10.05 -0.13
CA VAL A 97 10.73 11.11 0.89
C VAL A 97 10.55 10.51 2.29
N LEU A 98 9.65 9.56 2.45
CA LEU A 98 9.38 8.96 3.77
C LEU A 98 10.48 8.02 4.24
N SER A 99 11.14 7.30 3.34
CA SER A 99 12.27 6.42 3.70
C SER A 99 13.59 7.17 3.91
N LYS A 100 13.69 8.39 3.38
CA LYS A 100 14.92 9.19 3.34
C LYS A 100 16.07 8.51 2.59
N LEU A 101 15.75 7.60 1.69
CA LEU A 101 16.73 6.96 0.80
C LEU A 101 16.93 7.81 -0.45
N ASN A 102 18.11 7.71 -1.04
CA ASN A 102 18.41 8.41 -2.30
C ASN A 102 17.83 7.66 -3.51
N GLU A 103 17.73 6.34 -3.43
CA GLU A 103 17.24 5.47 -4.49
C GLU A 103 16.71 4.16 -3.88
N ALA A 104 15.58 3.65 -4.36
CA ALA A 104 14.95 2.44 -3.87
C ALA A 104 13.96 1.83 -4.88
N ILE A 105 13.57 0.60 -4.62
CA ILE A 105 12.39 -0.03 -5.21
C ILE A 105 11.21 0.21 -4.27
N ILE A 106 10.22 0.96 -4.74
CA ILE A 106 9.01 1.24 -3.97
C ILE A 106 7.94 0.23 -4.37
N THR A 107 7.51 -0.58 -3.42
CA THR A 107 6.49 -1.61 -3.63
C THR A 107 5.21 -1.20 -2.92
N SER A 108 4.24 -0.74 -3.70
CA SER A 108 2.92 -0.34 -3.21
C SER A 108 1.97 -1.54 -3.22
N ILE A 109 1.60 -2.03 -2.02
CA ILE A 109 0.62 -3.11 -1.85
C ILE A 109 -0.74 -2.50 -1.49
N GLY A 110 -1.52 -2.21 -2.53
CA GLY A 110 -2.90 -1.74 -2.45
C GLY A 110 -3.89 -2.87 -2.73
N THR A 111 -4.89 -2.65 -3.60
CA THR A 111 -5.80 -3.68 -4.11
C THR A 111 -5.04 -4.74 -4.92
N GLY A 112 -4.16 -4.30 -5.82
CA GLY A 112 -3.07 -5.06 -6.42
C GLY A 112 -1.73 -4.51 -5.94
N THR A 113 -0.64 -4.84 -6.67
CA THR A 113 0.71 -4.38 -6.34
C THR A 113 1.35 -3.69 -7.53
N THR A 114 1.92 -2.51 -7.27
CA THR A 114 2.75 -1.76 -8.23
C THR A 114 4.17 -1.67 -7.69
N ILE A 115 5.16 -1.85 -8.58
CA ILE A 115 6.58 -1.80 -8.26
C ILE A 115 7.22 -0.68 -9.08
N VAL A 116 7.79 0.31 -8.40
CA VAL A 116 8.40 1.50 -8.99
C VAL A 116 9.87 1.57 -8.59
N HIS A 117 10.76 1.70 -9.56
CA HIS A 117 12.13 2.14 -9.31
C HIS A 117 12.13 3.66 -9.17
N SER A 118 12.65 4.16 -8.06
CA SER A 118 12.54 5.57 -7.75
C SER A 118 13.81 6.16 -7.16
N ASN A 119 14.07 7.38 -7.58
CA ASN A 119 14.87 8.38 -6.88
C ASN A 119 14.17 9.75 -7.06
N LEU A 120 14.77 10.85 -6.58
CA LEU A 120 14.13 12.17 -6.68
C LEU A 120 13.88 12.65 -8.13
N ASN A 121 14.54 12.06 -9.13
CA ASN A 121 14.45 12.48 -10.54
C ASN A 121 13.70 11.46 -11.42
N ILE A 122 13.65 10.21 -11.01
CA ILE A 122 13.10 9.09 -11.79
C ILE A 122 12.07 8.36 -10.94
N ASN A 123 10.90 8.11 -11.52
CA ASN A 123 9.85 7.30 -10.93
C ASN A 123 9.28 6.40 -12.03
N GLU A 124 9.93 5.26 -12.24
CA GLU A 124 9.60 4.35 -13.34
C GLU A 124 8.91 3.08 -12.82
N ARG A 125 7.74 2.77 -13.37
CA ARG A 125 7.10 1.48 -13.11
C ARG A 125 7.89 0.35 -13.77
N ILE A 126 8.51 -0.51 -12.95
CA ILE A 126 9.31 -1.65 -13.42
C ILE A 126 8.59 -2.99 -13.31
N GLY A 127 7.44 -3.04 -12.64
CA GLY A 127 6.67 -4.27 -12.47
C GLY A 127 5.35 -4.05 -11.74
N GLY A 128 4.69 -5.17 -11.44
CA GLY A 128 3.45 -5.22 -10.68
C GLY A 128 2.72 -6.53 -10.90
N THR A 129 1.69 -6.74 -10.09
CA THR A 129 0.86 -7.95 -10.14
C THR A 129 -0.55 -7.66 -9.67
N GLY A 130 -1.53 -8.46 -10.12
CA GLY A 130 -2.88 -8.44 -9.57
C GLY A 130 -2.97 -8.94 -8.12
N LEU A 131 -1.91 -9.54 -7.58
CA LEU A 131 -1.85 -9.92 -6.17
C LEU A 131 -1.71 -8.69 -5.28
N GLY A 132 -2.48 -8.65 -4.19
CA GLY A 132 -2.46 -7.57 -3.21
C GLY A 132 -3.54 -7.76 -2.16
N GLY A 133 -3.87 -6.69 -1.44
CA GLY A 133 -4.93 -6.70 -0.43
C GLY A 133 -6.29 -7.08 -0.98
N GLY A 134 -6.60 -6.71 -2.23
CA GLY A 134 -7.83 -7.14 -2.92
C GLY A 134 -7.89 -8.64 -3.12
N THR A 135 -6.77 -9.26 -3.53
CA THR A 135 -6.68 -10.73 -3.68
C THR A 135 -6.80 -11.42 -2.33
N PHE A 136 -6.09 -10.91 -1.31
CA PHE A 136 -6.19 -11.46 0.05
C PHE A 136 -7.63 -11.45 0.55
N VAL A 137 -8.31 -10.31 0.48
CA VAL A 137 -9.71 -10.20 0.95
C VAL A 137 -10.67 -11.02 0.09
N GLY A 138 -10.56 -10.94 -1.23
CA GLY A 138 -11.47 -11.61 -2.15
C GLY A 138 -11.37 -13.15 -2.04
N LEU A 139 -10.15 -13.68 -2.11
CA LEU A 139 -9.92 -15.12 -2.06
C LEU A 139 -10.26 -15.70 -0.67
N SER A 140 -9.91 -15.01 0.41
CA SER A 140 -10.28 -15.40 1.76
C SER A 140 -11.80 -15.51 1.93
N ASN A 141 -12.56 -14.52 1.46
CA ASN A 141 -14.03 -14.57 1.52
C ASN A 141 -14.61 -15.70 0.66
N ILE A 142 -14.06 -15.96 -0.53
CA ILE A 142 -14.47 -17.10 -1.37
C ILE A 142 -14.24 -18.43 -0.63
N ILE A 143 -13.09 -18.61 0.00
CA ILE A 143 -12.76 -19.81 0.78
C ILE A 143 -13.72 -20.00 1.96
N LEU A 144 -14.08 -18.92 2.64
CA LEU A 144 -14.93 -18.95 3.83
C LEU A 144 -16.43 -18.98 3.51
N GLN A 145 -16.84 -18.68 2.28
CA GLN A 145 -18.24 -18.49 1.89
C GLN A 145 -19.17 -19.63 2.33
N ASN A 146 -18.72 -20.88 2.26
CA ASN A 146 -19.49 -22.06 2.64
C ASN A 146 -19.22 -22.54 4.09
N ARG A 147 -18.38 -21.84 4.82
CA ARG A 147 -17.90 -22.19 6.16
C ARG A 147 -18.44 -21.27 7.24
N LEU A 148 -18.79 -20.03 6.89
CA LEU A 148 -19.38 -19.04 7.78
C LEU A 148 -20.91 -19.08 7.68
N LYS A 149 -21.59 -19.07 8.84
CA LYS A 149 -23.04 -19.27 8.93
C LYS A 149 -23.91 -18.16 8.30
N ASN A 150 -23.35 -16.96 8.09
CA ASN A 150 -24.14 -15.76 7.76
C ASN A 150 -23.87 -15.18 6.36
N ASN A 151 -23.06 -15.78 5.50
CA ASN A 151 -22.63 -15.21 4.21
C ASN A 151 -22.11 -13.75 4.29
N ASP A 152 -21.67 -13.29 5.46
CA ASP A 152 -21.13 -11.98 5.64
C ASP A 152 -19.73 -11.87 5.01
N ILE A 153 -19.49 -10.77 4.30
CA ILE A 153 -18.18 -10.50 3.72
C ILE A 153 -17.28 -9.92 4.80
N MET A 154 -16.24 -10.68 5.14
CA MET A 154 -15.26 -10.24 6.13
C MET A 154 -14.37 -9.13 5.58
N THR A 155 -14.07 -8.18 6.44
CA THR A 155 -13.18 -7.05 6.16
C THR A 155 -11.71 -7.48 6.19
N PHE A 156 -10.82 -6.61 5.68
CA PHE A 156 -9.38 -6.84 5.76
C PHE A 156 -8.89 -7.06 7.19
N LEU A 157 -9.39 -6.27 8.16
CA LEU A 157 -8.94 -6.38 9.56
C LEU A 157 -9.37 -7.69 10.21
N GLU A 158 -10.60 -8.14 9.98
CA GLU A 158 -11.10 -9.42 10.48
C GLU A 158 -10.31 -10.59 9.91
N LEU A 159 -9.99 -10.55 8.61
CA LEU A 159 -9.20 -11.58 7.95
C LEU A 159 -7.74 -11.60 8.43
N ILE A 160 -7.14 -10.44 8.71
CA ILE A 160 -5.79 -10.38 9.31
C ILE A 160 -5.79 -10.99 10.71
N GLU A 161 -6.81 -10.73 11.54
CA GLU A 161 -6.92 -11.36 12.86
C GLU A 161 -7.07 -12.88 12.76
N MET A 162 -7.81 -13.40 11.77
CA MET A 162 -7.84 -14.84 11.50
C MET A 162 -6.45 -15.35 11.09
N ALA A 163 -5.75 -14.67 10.20
CA ALA A 163 -4.43 -15.08 9.75
C ALA A 163 -3.40 -15.13 10.90
N LYS A 164 -3.45 -14.19 11.84
CA LYS A 164 -2.61 -14.19 13.05
C LYS A 164 -2.83 -15.42 13.93
N ASN A 165 -4.05 -15.93 13.98
CA ASN A 165 -4.41 -17.12 14.76
C ASN A 165 -4.25 -18.43 13.97
N GLY A 166 -3.80 -18.37 12.71
CA GLY A 166 -3.57 -19.51 11.86
C GLY A 166 -2.10 -19.89 11.72
N ASN A 167 -1.88 -21.13 11.31
CA ASN A 167 -0.57 -21.65 10.95
C ASN A 167 -0.56 -22.11 9.49
N ARG A 168 0.05 -21.34 8.59
CA ARG A 168 0.15 -21.69 7.16
C ARG A 168 0.78 -23.07 6.90
N LEU A 169 1.65 -23.55 7.80
CA LEU A 169 2.33 -24.83 7.66
C LEU A 169 1.35 -26.04 7.70
N ASN A 170 0.10 -25.80 8.14
CA ASN A 170 -0.94 -26.83 8.10
C ASN A 170 -1.58 -26.96 6.70
N VAL A 171 -1.37 -25.99 5.81
CA VAL A 171 -1.96 -25.97 4.46
C VAL A 171 -0.93 -25.86 3.34
N ASP A 172 0.22 -25.22 3.59
CA ASP A 172 1.32 -25.11 2.64
C ASP A 172 2.29 -26.28 2.75
N LEU A 173 2.78 -26.74 1.61
CA LEU A 173 3.89 -27.71 1.53
C LEU A 173 5.19 -26.92 1.47
N ASN A 174 6.13 -27.19 2.39
CA ASN A 174 7.41 -26.51 2.45
C ASN A 174 8.55 -27.40 1.95
N ILE A 175 9.71 -26.81 1.67
CA ILE A 175 10.90 -27.55 1.27
C ILE A 175 11.29 -28.61 2.33
N GLY A 176 11.15 -28.27 3.62
CA GLY A 176 11.42 -29.22 4.73
C GLY A 176 10.48 -30.43 4.78
N ASP A 177 9.29 -30.36 4.20
CA ASP A 177 8.36 -31.49 4.11
C ASP A 177 8.73 -32.49 3.02
N ILE A 178 9.39 -32.03 1.95
CA ILE A 178 9.75 -32.84 0.77
C ILE A 178 11.21 -33.28 0.72
N SER A 179 12.09 -32.66 1.52
CA SER A 179 13.51 -32.99 1.56
C SER A 179 14.07 -32.95 2.98
N LYS A 180 14.74 -34.03 3.37
CA LYS A 180 15.47 -34.08 4.65
C LYS A 180 16.72 -33.19 4.65
N ASN A 181 17.30 -32.96 3.49
CA ASN A 181 18.47 -32.12 3.29
C ASN A 181 18.05 -30.78 2.69
N SER A 182 18.84 -29.73 2.95
CA SER A 182 18.66 -28.46 2.23
C SER A 182 18.83 -28.68 0.73
N ILE A 183 17.94 -28.10 -0.07
CA ILE A 183 18.06 -28.09 -1.53
C ILE A 183 18.87 -26.85 -1.90
N GLY A 184 20.17 -26.99 -2.11
CA GLY A 184 21.07 -25.87 -2.30
C GLY A 184 21.11 -24.98 -1.03
N ASN A 185 20.91 -23.68 -1.20
CA ASN A 185 20.86 -22.70 -0.09
C ASN A 185 19.43 -22.38 0.39
N MET A 186 18.43 -23.18 -0.03
CA MET A 186 17.04 -22.90 0.34
C MET A 186 16.76 -23.30 1.79
N SER A 187 16.15 -22.39 2.56
CA SER A 187 15.61 -22.70 3.88
C SER A 187 14.51 -23.73 3.80
N LYS A 188 14.38 -24.53 4.86
CA LYS A 188 13.30 -25.53 4.97
C LYS A 188 11.91 -24.89 5.04
N ASP A 189 11.83 -23.63 5.45
CA ASP A 189 10.58 -22.88 5.64
C ASP A 189 10.07 -22.21 4.36
N ILE A 190 10.83 -22.30 3.26
CA ILE A 190 10.38 -21.80 1.95
C ILE A 190 9.22 -22.67 1.46
N THR A 191 8.19 -22.01 0.96
CA THR A 191 7.02 -22.68 0.38
C THR A 191 7.42 -23.41 -0.91
N ALA A 192 7.25 -24.74 -0.94
CA ALA A 192 7.41 -25.54 -2.16
C ALA A 192 6.12 -25.48 -3.02
N ALA A 193 4.94 -25.51 -2.37
CA ALA A 193 3.67 -25.34 -3.04
C ALA A 193 2.59 -24.83 -2.07
N ASN A 194 1.99 -23.69 -2.39
CA ASN A 194 0.90 -23.15 -1.61
C ASN A 194 -0.30 -24.11 -1.64
N PHE A 195 -0.94 -24.31 -0.48
CA PHE A 195 -2.12 -25.16 -0.28
C PHE A 195 -1.92 -26.65 -0.67
N ALA A 196 -0.71 -27.13 -0.82
CA ALA A 196 -0.46 -28.53 -1.22
C ALA A 196 -0.40 -29.51 -0.04
N ALA A 197 -0.52 -29.06 1.21
CA ALA A 197 -0.53 -29.90 2.40
C ALA A 197 -1.96 -30.17 2.93
N VAL A 198 -2.98 -30.11 2.08
CA VAL A 198 -4.42 -30.27 2.43
C VAL A 198 -4.83 -31.65 3.02
N ASN A 199 -3.89 -32.57 3.13
CA ASN A 199 -4.13 -33.88 3.80
C ASN A 199 -3.97 -33.82 5.33
N LYS A 200 -3.50 -32.67 5.87
CA LYS A 200 -3.40 -32.42 7.31
C LYS A 200 -4.72 -31.85 7.81
N GLU A 201 -4.99 -32.01 9.11
CA GLU A 201 -6.06 -31.24 9.76
C GLU A 201 -5.70 -29.76 9.76
N PHE A 202 -6.61 -28.93 9.33
CA PHE A 202 -6.44 -27.48 9.29
C PHE A 202 -7.73 -26.75 9.68
N THR A 203 -7.59 -25.55 10.14
CA THR A 203 -8.67 -24.63 10.50
C THR A 203 -8.89 -23.57 9.42
N GLU A 204 -9.99 -22.80 9.52
CA GLU A 204 -10.21 -21.62 8.68
C GLU A 204 -9.09 -20.59 8.84
N CYS A 205 -8.59 -20.41 10.06
CA CYS A 205 -7.46 -19.51 10.34
C CYS A 205 -6.20 -19.92 9.58
N ASP A 206 -5.90 -21.23 9.50
CA ASP A 206 -4.76 -21.76 8.75
C ASP A 206 -4.90 -21.48 7.24
N LEU A 207 -6.11 -21.60 6.69
CA LEU A 207 -6.39 -21.27 5.30
C LEU A 207 -6.11 -19.79 5.02
N ILE A 208 -6.58 -18.89 5.91
CA ILE A 208 -6.38 -17.45 5.73
C ILE A 208 -4.90 -17.06 5.91
N ALA A 209 -4.18 -17.72 6.83
CA ALA A 209 -2.73 -17.58 6.95
C ALA A 209 -2.00 -18.02 5.67
N GLY A 210 -2.43 -19.14 5.06
CA GLY A 210 -1.93 -19.63 3.77
C GLY A 210 -2.18 -18.64 2.62
N VAL A 211 -3.39 -18.04 2.54
CA VAL A 211 -3.70 -17.00 1.54
C VAL A 211 -2.80 -15.78 1.72
N SER A 212 -2.63 -15.32 2.97
CA SER A 212 -1.74 -14.20 3.27
C SER A 212 -0.30 -14.50 2.83
N ASN A 213 0.21 -15.70 3.17
CA ASN A 213 1.53 -16.13 2.75
C ASN A 213 1.69 -16.15 1.23
N MET A 214 0.76 -16.78 0.53
CA MET A 214 0.79 -16.87 -0.93
C MET A 214 0.87 -15.49 -1.58
N VAL A 215 0.10 -14.52 -1.10
CA VAL A 215 0.11 -13.15 -1.64
C VAL A 215 1.45 -12.47 -1.38
N LEU A 216 1.92 -12.47 -0.13
CA LEU A 216 3.13 -11.74 0.27
C LEU A 216 4.40 -12.35 -0.32
N GLU A 217 4.50 -13.68 -0.32
CA GLU A 217 5.67 -14.39 -0.87
C GLU A 217 5.80 -14.16 -2.38
N ASN A 218 4.71 -14.30 -3.14
CA ASN A 218 4.74 -14.06 -4.58
C ASN A 218 5.06 -12.61 -4.93
N ILE A 219 4.50 -11.63 -4.20
CA ILE A 219 4.87 -10.23 -4.38
C ILE A 219 6.37 -10.04 -4.16
N SER A 220 6.91 -10.58 -3.06
CA SER A 220 8.32 -10.43 -2.70
C SER A 220 9.26 -11.08 -3.73
N LEU A 221 8.90 -12.26 -4.25
CA LEU A 221 9.65 -12.93 -5.30
C LEU A 221 9.63 -12.15 -6.61
N ILE A 222 8.49 -11.55 -7.00
CA ILE A 222 8.41 -10.66 -8.17
C ILE A 222 9.29 -9.43 -7.96
N VAL A 223 9.23 -8.79 -6.78
CA VAL A 223 10.09 -7.65 -6.45
C VAL A 223 11.56 -8.03 -6.58
N LYS A 224 11.98 -9.17 -6.01
CA LYS A 224 13.37 -9.65 -6.14
C LYS A 224 13.76 -9.90 -7.59
N ALA A 225 12.88 -10.46 -8.40
CA ALA A 225 13.13 -10.74 -9.80
C ALA A 225 13.32 -9.48 -10.66
N VAL A 226 12.61 -8.38 -10.36
CA VAL A 226 12.72 -7.12 -11.12
C VAL A 226 13.77 -6.16 -10.55
N ASN A 227 14.18 -6.32 -9.29
CA ASN A 227 15.22 -5.53 -8.62
C ASN A 227 16.64 -5.97 -9.08
N LYS A 228 17.03 -5.55 -10.27
CA LYS A 228 18.31 -5.97 -10.88
C LYS A 228 19.55 -5.42 -10.18
N ASN A 229 19.41 -4.27 -9.49
CA ASN A 229 20.53 -3.56 -8.86
C ASN A 229 20.64 -3.83 -7.36
N ASP A 230 19.84 -4.77 -6.83
CA ASP A 230 19.77 -5.12 -5.40
C ASP A 230 19.56 -3.90 -4.48
N LEU A 231 18.73 -2.95 -4.95
CA LEU A 231 18.38 -1.74 -4.24
C LEU A 231 17.54 -2.06 -2.99
N PRO A 232 17.52 -1.20 -1.98
CA PRO A 232 16.58 -1.30 -0.88
C PRO A 232 15.13 -1.30 -1.37
N VAL A 233 14.28 -2.13 -0.76
CA VAL A 233 12.86 -2.23 -1.09
C VAL A 233 12.05 -1.55 0.01
N VAL A 234 11.31 -0.51 -0.34
CA VAL A 234 10.40 0.19 0.56
C VAL A 234 8.98 -0.30 0.29
N TYR A 235 8.35 -0.90 1.30
CA TYR A 235 6.98 -1.33 1.21
C TYR A 235 6.03 -0.22 1.69
N ILE A 236 5.02 0.09 0.86
CA ILE A 236 3.96 1.08 1.17
C ILE A 236 2.57 0.48 0.91
N GLY A 237 1.54 1.18 1.36
CA GLY A 237 0.15 0.76 1.19
C GLY A 237 -0.48 0.27 2.49
N THR A 238 -1.80 0.01 2.44
CA THR A 238 -2.57 -0.35 3.64
C THR A 238 -2.15 -1.70 4.23
N MET A 239 -1.81 -2.67 3.39
CA MET A 239 -1.50 -4.02 3.84
C MET A 239 -0.28 -4.05 4.77
N VAL A 240 0.71 -3.21 4.51
CA VAL A 240 1.97 -3.17 5.27
C VAL A 240 1.91 -2.31 6.55
N THR A 241 0.74 -1.86 6.96
CA THR A 241 0.56 -1.20 8.27
C THR A 241 0.45 -2.19 9.41
N ASP A 242 0.06 -3.44 9.14
CA ASP A 242 -0.10 -4.48 10.14
C ASP A 242 1.23 -5.20 10.41
N ASP A 243 1.52 -5.44 11.70
CA ASP A 243 2.80 -6.02 12.12
C ASP A 243 2.94 -7.50 11.71
N PHE A 244 1.85 -8.26 11.64
CA PHE A 244 1.86 -9.63 11.11
C PHE A 244 2.36 -9.66 9.66
N VAL A 245 1.88 -8.72 8.83
CA VAL A 245 2.33 -8.60 7.44
C VAL A 245 3.80 -8.21 7.38
N LYS A 246 4.24 -7.25 8.21
CA LYS A 246 5.65 -6.84 8.26
C LYS A 246 6.57 -7.98 8.68
N GLU A 247 6.20 -8.74 9.71
CA GLU A 247 7.00 -9.90 10.16
C GLU A 247 7.11 -10.94 9.06
N ARG A 248 6.00 -11.26 8.36
CA ARG A 248 6.07 -12.21 7.24
C ARG A 248 6.97 -11.69 6.10
N LEU A 249 6.90 -10.41 5.76
CA LEU A 249 7.79 -9.81 4.76
C LEU A 249 9.27 -9.85 5.19
N LYS A 250 9.57 -9.70 6.48
CA LYS A 250 10.94 -9.86 7.02
C LYS A 250 11.45 -11.28 6.85
N GLU A 251 10.65 -12.29 7.24
CA GLU A 251 11.00 -13.69 7.05
C GLU A 251 11.30 -14.01 5.58
N ILE A 252 10.45 -13.51 4.65
CA ILE A 252 10.68 -13.68 3.21
C ILE A 252 11.95 -12.96 2.76
N ALA A 253 12.22 -11.76 3.29
CA ALA A 253 13.42 -11.00 2.97
C ALA A 253 14.70 -11.73 3.40
N GLU A 254 14.70 -12.45 4.52
CA GLU A 254 15.84 -13.23 5.00
C GLU A 254 16.27 -14.27 3.97
N TYR A 255 15.34 -15.09 3.45
CA TYR A 255 15.73 -16.14 2.49
C TYR A 255 15.87 -15.66 1.04
N THR A 256 15.28 -14.52 0.68
CA THR A 256 15.49 -13.89 -0.63
C THR A 256 16.72 -13.00 -0.69
N GLY A 257 17.32 -12.69 0.48
CA GLY A 257 18.43 -11.76 0.61
C GLY A 257 18.03 -10.32 0.23
N SER A 258 16.77 -9.94 0.40
CA SER A 258 16.28 -8.60 0.06
C SER A 258 16.50 -7.64 1.22
N LYS A 259 16.98 -6.42 0.93
CA LYS A 259 17.08 -5.34 1.90
C LYS A 259 15.75 -4.61 1.94
N ILE A 260 14.95 -4.79 2.99
CA ILE A 260 13.62 -4.18 3.10
C ILE A 260 13.57 -3.05 4.11
N CYS A 261 12.68 -2.09 3.87
CA CYS A 261 12.44 -0.93 4.72
C CYS A 261 10.93 -0.74 4.89
N PHE A 262 10.49 -0.52 6.13
CA PHE A 262 9.14 -0.08 6.46
C PHE A 262 9.18 1.36 6.93
N ILE A 263 8.16 2.12 6.56
CA ILE A 263 8.07 3.55 6.86
C ILE A 263 6.82 3.85 7.65
N GLU A 264 6.86 4.90 8.44
CA GLU A 264 5.67 5.45 9.05
C GLU A 264 4.73 6.04 8.00
N ASN A 265 3.42 6.02 8.27
CA ASN A 265 2.39 6.49 7.34
C ASN A 265 2.40 5.80 5.97
N ALA A 266 2.85 4.57 5.90
CA ALA A 266 2.95 3.79 4.67
C ALA A 266 1.62 3.73 3.88
N ASP A 267 0.49 3.77 4.56
CA ASP A 267 -0.84 3.79 3.94
C ASP A 267 -1.21 5.14 3.31
N TYR A 268 -0.59 6.24 3.72
CA TYR A 268 -0.75 7.58 3.13
C TYR A 268 0.43 7.98 2.24
N ALA A 269 1.42 7.12 2.05
CA ALA A 269 2.65 7.45 1.32
C ALA A 269 2.38 8.02 -0.08
N ILE A 270 1.36 7.50 -0.79
CA ILE A 270 1.01 7.96 -2.14
C ILE A 270 0.45 9.40 -2.12
N ALA A 271 -0.46 9.70 -1.19
CA ALA A 271 -0.98 11.06 -1.02
C ALA A 271 0.13 12.05 -0.57
N ILE A 272 1.03 11.60 0.30
CA ILE A 272 2.20 12.38 0.72
C ILE A 272 3.11 12.63 -0.50
N GLY A 273 3.37 11.60 -1.30
CA GLY A 273 4.21 11.74 -2.49
C GLY A 273 3.64 12.68 -3.54
N ALA A 274 2.33 12.64 -3.77
CA ALA A 274 1.65 13.60 -4.65
C ALA A 274 1.79 15.04 -4.13
N TRP A 275 1.58 15.23 -2.84
CA TRP A 275 1.74 16.51 -2.16
C TRP A 275 3.17 17.06 -2.27
N GLU A 276 4.17 16.27 -1.87
CA GLU A 276 5.58 16.67 -1.89
C GLU A 276 6.08 16.97 -3.31
N TYR A 277 5.65 16.16 -4.30
CA TYR A 277 5.95 16.42 -5.70
C TYR A 277 5.32 17.71 -6.21
N TYR A 278 4.07 18.01 -5.80
CA TYR A 278 3.42 19.27 -6.11
C TYR A 278 4.20 20.45 -5.56
N LEU A 279 4.66 20.39 -4.31
CA LEU A 279 5.48 21.44 -3.70
C LEU A 279 6.75 21.72 -4.50
N LEU A 280 7.49 20.66 -4.84
CA LEU A 280 8.72 20.78 -5.62
C LEU A 280 8.49 21.50 -6.95
N ARG A 281 7.39 21.20 -7.63
CA ARG A 281 7.13 21.73 -8.99
C ARG A 281 6.47 23.10 -9.03
N HIS A 282 5.78 23.52 -7.98
CA HIS A 282 4.96 24.72 -8.01
C HIS A 282 5.42 25.81 -7.03
N ARG A 283 6.38 25.50 -6.13
CA ARG A 283 6.87 26.44 -5.12
C ARG A 283 8.37 26.76 -5.22
N GLU A 284 9.13 26.13 -6.13
CA GLU A 284 10.52 26.51 -6.42
C GLU A 284 10.66 27.83 -7.24
N VAL A 285 9.58 28.59 -7.42
CA VAL A 285 9.53 29.80 -8.26
C VAL A 285 9.25 31.07 -7.43
N ILE A 286 9.59 31.06 -6.15
CA ILE A 286 9.54 32.30 -5.35
C ILE A 286 10.91 32.60 -4.74
#